data_77cd9c8c820a0f6ddf990f0ed2f169db
#
_entry.id   77cd9c8c820a0f6ddf990f0ed2f169db
#
_cell.length_a   1.000
_cell.length_b   1.000
_cell.length_c   1.000
_cell.angle_alpha   90.00
_cell.angle_beta   90.00
_cell.angle_gamma   90.00
#
_symmetry.space_group_name_H-M   'P 1'
#
loop_
_entity.id
_entity.type
_entity.pdbx_description
1 polymer ?
#
loop_
_entity_poly.entity_id
_entity_poly.type
_entity_poly.pdbx_seq_one_letter_code
_entity_poly.pdbx_strand_id
1 'polypeptide(L)'
;MTTPRLLFFLSILLLPVISARATSNYEYGPDEYVTVTKGISPDGKIAITAHGSGELGDENFHLYLTDAGTGKKIGPLEEVKEFLDTAADRFAAQWSSDGQQVTIVWRVDRHEPLKAISYRITGRRAQKIKGPFNVKDGDALEKFFVKECVGDGKPSPKIFGTPLKHD
;
A
#
# COMPACT_ATOMS: atom_id res chain seq x y z
N MET A 1 16.48 -25.12 -69.31
CA MET A 1 15.31 -24.97 -68.39
C MET A 1 15.83 -24.87 -67.00
N THR A 2 15.95 -23.64 -66.47
CA THR A 2 16.51 -23.35 -65.14
C THR A 2 15.37 -22.83 -64.24
N THR A 3 15.02 -23.60 -63.24
CA THR A 3 13.99 -23.30 -62.23
C THR A 3 14.57 -22.33 -61.16
N PRO A 4 13.92 -21.21 -60.86
CA PRO A 4 14.36 -20.30 -59.78
C PRO A 4 13.94 -20.88 -58.43
N ARG A 5 14.90 -21.00 -57.50
CA ARG A 5 14.68 -21.30 -56.11
C ARG A 5 14.19 -20.05 -55.41
N LEU A 6 12.95 -20.09 -54.93
CA LEU A 6 12.34 -19.06 -54.12
C LEU A 6 12.84 -19.19 -52.65
N LEU A 7 13.69 -18.29 -52.22
CA LEU A 7 14.14 -18.19 -50.82
C LEU A 7 13.09 -17.42 -50.01
N PHE A 8 12.34 -18.13 -49.16
CA PHE A 8 11.47 -17.53 -48.16
C PHE A 8 12.31 -17.06 -46.96
N PHE A 9 12.46 -15.75 -46.83
CA PHE A 9 12.98 -15.15 -45.61
C PHE A 9 11.87 -15.10 -44.57
N LEU A 10 11.96 -15.98 -43.57
CA LEU A 10 11.09 -15.95 -42.37
C LEU A 10 11.63 -14.89 -41.40
N SER A 11 11.11 -13.70 -41.50
CA SER A 11 11.40 -12.62 -40.52
C SER A 11 10.69 -12.93 -39.19
N ILE A 12 11.44 -13.49 -38.23
CA ILE A 12 10.95 -13.64 -36.85
C ILE A 12 10.93 -12.26 -36.22
N LEU A 13 9.74 -11.69 -36.09
CA LEU A 13 9.50 -10.45 -35.36
C LEU A 13 9.64 -10.73 -33.85
N LEU A 14 10.81 -10.45 -33.28
CA LEU A 14 10.99 -10.44 -31.82
C LEU A 14 10.22 -9.24 -31.25
N LEU A 15 8.98 -9.47 -30.81
CA LEU A 15 8.24 -8.52 -30.00
C LEU A 15 8.88 -8.50 -28.61
N PRO A 16 9.29 -7.31 -28.10
CA PRO A 16 9.71 -7.22 -26.70
C PRO A 16 8.51 -7.55 -25.82
N VAL A 17 8.64 -8.61 -25.01
CA VAL A 17 7.68 -8.90 -23.94
C VAL A 17 7.84 -7.80 -22.89
N ILE A 18 7.03 -6.76 -23.00
CA ILE A 18 6.90 -5.76 -21.95
C ILE A 18 6.16 -6.45 -20.82
N SER A 19 6.90 -6.93 -19.82
CA SER A 19 6.34 -7.42 -18.56
C SER A 19 5.66 -6.21 -17.88
N ALA A 20 4.36 -6.06 -18.08
CA ALA A 20 3.56 -5.14 -17.30
C ALA A 20 3.58 -5.65 -15.84
N ARG A 21 4.45 -5.09 -15.00
CA ARG A 21 4.39 -5.28 -13.55
C ARG A 21 3.11 -4.62 -13.07
N ALA A 22 2.14 -5.43 -12.72
CA ALA A 22 0.80 -4.99 -12.35
C ALA A 22 0.68 -4.73 -10.84
N THR A 23 1.75 -4.85 -10.06
CA THR A 23 1.84 -4.61 -8.62
C THR A 23 2.65 -3.34 -8.36
N SER A 24 2.15 -2.46 -7.49
CA SER A 24 2.85 -1.24 -7.09
C SER A 24 3.74 -1.55 -5.90
N ASN A 25 4.90 -2.17 -6.15
CA ASN A 25 5.91 -2.35 -5.13
C ASN A 25 6.67 -1.02 -4.98
N TYR A 26 6.65 -0.47 -3.77
CA TYR A 26 7.45 0.69 -3.41
C TYR A 26 8.64 0.23 -2.58
N GLU A 27 9.83 0.70 -2.93
CA GLU A 27 11.05 0.43 -2.20
C GLU A 27 11.36 1.60 -1.27
N TYR A 28 11.46 1.32 0.03
CA TYR A 28 11.66 2.33 1.06
C TYR A 28 13.14 2.43 1.45
N GLY A 29 13.60 3.66 1.67
CA GLY A 29 14.92 3.89 2.27
C GLY A 29 14.98 3.41 3.72
N PRO A 30 16.19 3.25 4.30
CA PRO A 30 16.36 2.65 5.64
C PRO A 30 15.64 3.38 6.78
N ASP A 31 15.41 4.68 6.65
CA ASP A 31 14.71 5.54 7.61
C ASP A 31 13.43 6.16 7.03
N GLU A 32 13.02 5.76 5.83
CA GLU A 32 11.86 6.29 5.14
C GLU A 32 10.57 5.67 5.65
N TYR A 33 9.68 6.49 6.19
CA TYR A 33 8.34 6.13 6.63
C TYR A 33 7.32 6.98 5.87
N VAL A 34 6.45 6.36 5.09
CA VAL A 34 5.50 7.05 4.20
C VAL A 34 4.09 6.88 4.75
N THR A 35 3.37 7.99 4.97
CA THR A 35 1.98 7.91 5.48
C THR A 35 1.09 7.18 4.48
N VAL A 36 0.28 6.26 4.99
CA VAL A 36 -0.81 5.67 4.19
C VAL A 36 -1.85 6.75 3.87
N THR A 37 -2.72 6.47 2.91
CA THR A 37 -3.81 7.39 2.56
C THR A 37 -4.67 7.69 3.80
N LYS A 38 -4.85 8.99 4.10
CA LYS A 38 -5.52 9.46 5.34
C LYS A 38 -4.88 8.94 6.63
N GLY A 39 -3.59 8.59 6.60
CA GLY A 39 -2.87 7.96 7.71
C GLY A 39 -2.68 8.84 8.95
N ILE A 40 -2.79 10.16 8.85
CA ILE A 40 -2.61 11.09 9.98
C ILE A 40 -3.90 11.18 10.80
N SER A 41 -3.78 11.04 12.12
CA SER A 41 -4.91 11.18 13.05
C SER A 41 -5.50 12.60 13.03
N PRO A 42 -6.79 12.78 13.38
CA PRO A 42 -7.45 14.10 13.37
C PRO A 42 -6.75 15.15 14.24
N ASP A 43 -6.11 14.74 15.34
CA ASP A 43 -5.34 15.64 16.22
C ASP A 43 -3.90 15.90 15.76
N GLY A 44 -3.48 15.26 14.66
CA GLY A 44 -2.16 15.41 14.05
C GLY A 44 -0.99 14.81 14.85
N LYS A 45 -1.24 14.01 15.88
CA LYS A 45 -0.19 13.48 16.76
C LYS A 45 0.35 12.12 16.31
N ILE A 46 -0.51 11.29 15.75
CA ILE A 46 -0.20 9.92 15.35
C ILE A 46 -0.38 9.79 13.84
N ALA A 47 0.46 8.98 13.23
CA ALA A 47 0.31 8.57 11.84
C ALA A 47 0.38 7.05 11.69
N ILE A 48 -0.31 6.53 10.70
CA ILE A 48 -0.07 5.18 10.16
C ILE A 48 0.86 5.35 8.96
N THR A 49 1.99 4.67 8.99
CA THR A 49 3.01 4.74 7.94
C THR A 49 3.37 3.36 7.42
N ALA A 50 3.78 3.28 6.17
CA ALA A 50 4.37 2.11 5.54
C ALA A 50 5.89 2.26 5.56
N HIS A 51 6.59 1.17 5.78
CA HIS A 51 8.05 1.08 5.69
C HIS A 51 8.47 -0.38 5.52
N GLY A 52 9.59 -0.60 4.88
CA GLY A 52 10.20 -1.91 4.70
C GLY A 52 10.87 -2.04 3.34
N SER A 53 11.43 -3.20 3.11
CA SER A 53 12.04 -3.56 1.83
C SER A 53 11.45 -4.89 1.36
N GLY A 54 11.39 -5.06 0.06
CA GLY A 54 11.09 -6.33 -0.52
C GLY A 54 9.90 -6.34 -1.47
N GLU A 55 9.70 -7.50 -2.06
CA GLU A 55 8.59 -7.79 -2.97
C GLU A 55 7.33 -8.16 -2.18
N LEU A 56 6.25 -8.34 -2.89
CA LEU A 56 4.97 -8.78 -2.34
C LEU A 56 5.14 -10.00 -1.41
N GLY A 57 4.68 -9.86 -0.16
CA GLY A 57 4.78 -10.92 0.85
C GLY A 57 6.12 -10.99 1.60
N ASP A 58 7.02 -10.04 1.38
CA ASP A 58 8.25 -9.94 2.16
C ASP A 58 7.95 -9.60 3.62
N GLU A 59 8.58 -10.34 4.55
CA GLU A 59 8.41 -10.17 6.00
C GLU A 59 8.92 -8.82 6.51
N ASN A 60 9.73 -8.11 5.72
CA ASN A 60 10.30 -6.83 6.11
C ASN A 60 9.38 -5.62 5.88
N PHE A 61 8.28 -5.78 5.12
CA PHE A 61 7.31 -4.70 4.95
C PHE A 61 6.24 -4.75 6.04
N HIS A 62 6.02 -3.61 6.71
CA HIS A 62 4.99 -3.45 7.73
C HIS A 62 4.34 -2.07 7.67
N LEU A 63 3.12 -1.99 8.17
CA LEU A 63 2.56 -0.72 8.61
C LEU A 63 2.96 -0.45 10.07
N TYR A 64 3.21 0.82 10.36
CA TYR A 64 3.66 1.27 11.68
C TYR A 64 2.77 2.35 12.25
N LEU A 65 2.59 2.32 13.58
CA LEU A 65 2.19 3.50 14.32
C LEU A 65 3.43 4.39 14.47
N THR A 66 3.30 5.67 14.10
CA THR A 66 4.39 6.63 14.00
C THR A 66 3.96 7.95 14.64
N ASP A 67 4.87 8.65 15.27
CA ASP A 67 4.66 10.00 15.76
C ASP A 67 4.60 10.96 14.56
N ALA A 68 3.47 11.63 14.37
CA ALA A 68 3.23 12.42 13.16
C ALA A 68 4.01 13.75 13.11
N GLY A 69 4.57 14.19 14.24
CA GLY A 69 5.42 15.37 14.32
C GLY A 69 6.87 15.09 13.95
N THR A 70 7.38 13.97 14.43
CA THR A 70 8.82 13.65 14.36
C THR A 70 9.14 12.55 13.34
N GLY A 71 8.16 11.78 12.88
CA GLY A 71 8.37 10.59 12.06
C GLY A 71 8.90 9.37 12.82
N LYS A 72 9.07 9.49 14.16
CA LYS A 72 9.63 8.40 14.95
C LYS A 72 8.67 7.23 15.04
N LYS A 73 9.14 6.06 14.64
CA LYS A 73 8.43 4.79 14.79
C LYS A 73 8.05 4.54 16.24
N ILE A 74 6.80 4.17 16.46
CA ILE A 74 6.26 3.77 17.77
C ILE A 74 6.23 2.24 17.87
N GLY A 75 5.65 1.57 16.88
CA GLY A 75 5.59 0.11 16.82
C GLY A 75 4.89 -0.39 15.57
N PRO A 76 5.13 -1.65 15.17
CA PRO A 76 4.50 -2.25 14.01
C PRO A 76 3.02 -2.57 14.25
N LEU A 77 2.26 -2.60 13.16
CA LEU A 77 0.89 -3.11 13.11
C LEU A 77 0.92 -4.51 12.46
N GLU A 78 1.47 -5.48 13.17
CA GLU A 78 1.86 -6.80 12.67
C GLU A 78 0.73 -7.64 12.05
N GLU A 79 -0.52 -7.31 12.33
CA GLU A 79 -1.68 -8.06 11.84
C GLU A 79 -2.20 -7.57 10.49
N VAL A 80 -1.61 -6.50 9.94
CA VAL A 80 -1.84 -6.09 8.56
C VAL A 80 -0.91 -6.93 7.69
N LYS A 81 -1.43 -8.02 7.18
CA LYS A 81 -0.70 -9.01 6.37
C LYS A 81 -1.44 -9.34 5.09
N GLU A 82 -0.82 -10.15 4.22
CA GLU A 82 -1.43 -10.60 2.97
C GLU A 82 -1.89 -9.40 2.13
N PHE A 83 -0.99 -8.57 1.69
CA PHE A 83 -1.30 -7.39 0.87
C PHE A 83 -0.81 -7.59 -0.57
N LEU A 84 -1.54 -7.01 -1.52
CA LEU A 84 -1.21 -7.06 -2.94
C LEU A 84 -0.06 -6.09 -3.31
N ASP A 85 -0.04 -4.94 -2.66
CA ASP A 85 0.87 -3.85 -2.97
C ASP A 85 1.61 -3.40 -1.70
N THR A 86 2.88 -2.98 -1.84
CA THR A 86 3.68 -2.41 -0.74
C THR A 86 3.71 -0.88 -0.76
N ALA A 87 3.11 -0.23 -1.75
CA ALA A 87 3.02 1.23 -1.81
C ALA A 87 2.05 1.77 -0.74
N ALA A 88 2.47 2.78 0.00
CA ALA A 88 1.69 3.36 1.11
C ALA A 88 0.30 3.86 0.69
N ASP A 89 0.14 4.34 -0.54
CA ASP A 89 -1.13 4.83 -1.09
C ASP A 89 -2.14 3.71 -1.41
N ARG A 90 -1.75 2.45 -1.25
CA ARG A 90 -2.63 1.27 -1.41
C ARG A 90 -3.28 0.84 -0.11
N PHE A 91 -2.97 1.52 0.97
CA PHE A 91 -3.61 1.37 2.28
C PHE A 91 -4.34 2.65 2.65
N ALA A 92 -5.54 2.53 3.20
CA ALA A 92 -6.32 3.68 3.67
C ALA A 92 -6.63 3.55 5.15
N ALA A 93 -6.48 4.64 5.90
CA ALA A 93 -6.80 4.72 7.32
C ALA A 93 -8.04 5.58 7.55
N GLN A 94 -9.13 4.98 8.01
CA GLN A 94 -10.33 5.69 8.42
C GLN A 94 -10.32 5.90 9.93
N TRP A 95 -10.11 7.13 10.36
CA TRP A 95 -10.11 7.52 11.77
C TRP A 95 -11.51 7.85 12.28
N SER A 96 -11.76 7.56 13.55
CA SER A 96 -12.87 8.18 14.29
C SER A 96 -12.58 9.67 14.50
N SER A 97 -13.62 10.46 14.68
CA SER A 97 -13.50 11.93 14.84
C SER A 97 -12.66 12.34 16.05
N ASP A 98 -12.64 11.51 17.08
CA ASP A 98 -11.85 11.72 18.30
C ASP A 98 -10.40 11.19 18.20
N GLY A 99 -10.04 10.55 17.07
CA GLY A 99 -8.74 9.95 16.84
C GLY A 99 -8.41 8.72 17.69
N GLN A 100 -9.38 8.20 18.46
CA GLN A 100 -9.15 7.07 19.35
C GLN A 100 -9.33 5.72 18.69
N GLN A 101 -9.88 5.70 17.47
CA GLN A 101 -10.00 4.48 16.68
C GLN A 101 -9.54 4.72 15.25
N VAL A 102 -8.94 3.70 14.65
CA VAL A 102 -8.58 3.70 13.24
C VAL A 102 -8.91 2.34 12.62
N THR A 103 -9.54 2.37 11.46
CA THR A 103 -9.74 1.18 10.62
C THR A 103 -8.83 1.29 9.41
N ILE A 104 -7.94 0.34 9.24
CA ILE A 104 -7.07 0.23 8.06
C ILE A 104 -7.74 -0.70 7.07
N VAL A 105 -7.81 -0.27 5.81
CA VAL A 105 -8.39 -1.02 4.69
C VAL A 105 -7.32 -1.20 3.63
N TRP A 106 -7.21 -2.41 3.07
CA TRP A 106 -6.25 -2.73 2.03
C TRP A 106 -6.74 -3.84 1.10
N ARG A 107 -6.02 -4.08 0.01
CA ARG A 107 -6.31 -5.12 -0.98
C ARG A 107 -5.32 -6.27 -0.83
N VAL A 108 -5.85 -7.49 -0.76
CA VAL A 108 -5.05 -8.72 -0.75
C VAL A 108 -4.87 -9.26 -2.17
N ASP A 109 -5.94 -9.27 -2.96
CA ASP A 109 -5.97 -9.70 -4.35
C ASP A 109 -6.96 -8.85 -5.15
N ARG A 110 -6.83 -8.84 -6.48
CA ARG A 110 -7.70 -8.06 -7.37
C ARG A 110 -9.11 -8.63 -7.47
N HIS A 111 -9.25 -9.92 -7.20
CA HIS A 111 -10.49 -10.68 -7.34
C HIS A 111 -11.14 -11.00 -5.99
N GLU A 112 -10.48 -10.59 -4.89
CA GLU A 112 -10.97 -10.82 -3.53
C GLU A 112 -11.53 -9.53 -2.90
N PRO A 113 -12.44 -9.67 -1.92
CA PRO A 113 -12.89 -8.54 -1.12
C PRO A 113 -11.72 -7.83 -0.44
N LEU A 114 -11.85 -6.52 -0.26
CA LEU A 114 -10.91 -5.77 0.58
C LEU A 114 -10.88 -6.36 1.99
N LYS A 115 -9.71 -6.33 2.64
CA LYS A 115 -9.59 -6.63 4.07
C LYS A 115 -9.57 -5.35 4.88
N ALA A 116 -10.04 -5.44 6.12
CA ALA A 116 -9.97 -4.35 7.07
C ALA A 116 -9.65 -4.87 8.48
N ILE A 117 -8.97 -4.01 9.25
CA ILE A 117 -8.65 -4.24 10.66
C ILE A 117 -8.83 -2.96 11.44
N SER A 118 -9.37 -3.04 12.65
CA SER A 118 -9.61 -1.86 13.48
C SER A 118 -8.78 -1.91 14.76
N TYR A 119 -8.20 -0.77 15.10
CA TYR A 119 -7.42 -0.58 16.32
C TYR A 119 -8.03 0.53 17.18
N ARG A 120 -7.91 0.36 18.50
CA ARG A 120 -8.02 1.44 19.46
C ARG A 120 -6.65 2.04 19.70
N ILE A 121 -6.56 3.35 19.66
CA ILE A 121 -5.33 4.09 19.93
C ILE A 121 -5.44 4.71 21.32
N THR A 122 -4.49 4.36 22.18
CA THR A 122 -4.39 4.94 23.54
C THR A 122 -2.97 5.44 23.74
N GLY A 123 -2.81 6.75 23.69
CA GLY A 123 -1.49 7.38 23.69
C GLY A 123 -0.63 6.88 22.53
N ARG A 124 0.42 6.15 22.82
CA ARG A 124 1.38 5.61 21.84
C ARG A 124 1.20 4.10 21.59
N ARG A 125 0.01 3.55 21.79
CA ARG A 125 -0.27 2.14 21.62
C ARG A 125 -1.48 1.91 20.74
N ALA A 126 -1.35 0.95 19.82
CA ALA A 126 -2.46 0.41 19.06
C ALA A 126 -2.86 -0.93 19.64
N GLN A 127 -4.13 -1.11 19.94
CA GLN A 127 -4.71 -2.36 20.38
C GLN A 127 -5.77 -2.79 19.36
N LYS A 128 -5.60 -4.00 18.79
CA LYS A 128 -6.61 -4.56 17.90
C LYS A 128 -7.95 -4.71 18.65
N ILE A 129 -9.00 -4.25 18.02
CA ILE A 129 -10.39 -4.42 18.51
C ILE A 129 -11.26 -5.23 17.57
N LYS A 130 -10.89 -5.31 16.28
CA LYS A 130 -11.63 -6.11 15.28
C LYS A 130 -10.73 -6.47 14.10
N GLY A 131 -10.89 -7.68 13.57
CA GLY A 131 -10.29 -8.11 12.31
C GLY A 131 -9.04 -8.99 12.45
N PRO A 132 -8.37 -9.28 11.32
CA PRO A 132 -8.78 -8.90 9.97
C PRO A 132 -10.13 -9.46 9.54
N PHE A 133 -10.89 -8.72 8.72
CA PHE A 133 -12.18 -9.16 8.19
C PHE A 133 -12.37 -8.69 6.73
N ASN A 134 -13.17 -9.42 5.96
CA ASN A 134 -13.51 -9.02 4.60
C ASN A 134 -14.52 -7.87 4.62
N VAL A 135 -14.26 -6.85 3.82
CA VAL A 135 -15.18 -5.73 3.59
C VAL A 135 -16.23 -6.19 2.57
N LYS A 136 -17.50 -5.95 2.87
CA LYS A 136 -18.58 -6.32 1.95
C LYS A 136 -18.70 -5.30 0.82
N ASP A 137 -19.07 -5.79 -0.37
CA ASP A 137 -19.34 -4.94 -1.52
C ASP A 137 -20.46 -3.93 -1.20
N GLY A 138 -20.25 -2.69 -1.62
CA GLY A 138 -21.17 -1.58 -1.33
C GLY A 138 -21.12 -1.03 0.10
N ASP A 139 -20.27 -1.59 0.97
CA ASP A 139 -20.05 -1.10 2.33
C ASP A 139 -19.41 0.30 2.34
N ALA A 140 -19.59 1.02 3.44
CA ALA A 140 -19.00 2.33 3.65
C ALA A 140 -17.45 2.29 3.59
N LEU A 141 -16.82 1.22 4.07
CA LEU A 141 -15.37 1.03 3.99
C LEU A 141 -14.86 0.81 2.57
N GLU A 142 -15.60 0.06 1.75
CA GLU A 142 -15.25 -0.09 0.33
C GLU A 142 -15.34 1.26 -0.40
N LYS A 143 -16.46 1.96 -0.24
CA LYS A 143 -16.65 3.29 -0.84
C LYS A 143 -15.56 4.26 -0.39
N PHE A 144 -15.19 4.24 0.89
CA PHE A 144 -14.08 5.03 1.42
C PHE A 144 -12.76 4.66 0.72
N PHE A 145 -12.42 3.37 0.65
CA PHE A 145 -11.18 2.91 0.01
C PHE A 145 -11.14 3.30 -1.48
N VAL A 146 -12.21 3.06 -2.22
CA VAL A 146 -12.29 3.42 -3.65
C VAL A 146 -12.11 4.92 -3.83
N LYS A 147 -12.79 5.74 -3.04
CA LYS A 147 -12.67 7.20 -3.09
C LYS A 147 -11.26 7.68 -2.80
N GLU A 148 -10.61 7.12 -1.78
CA GLU A 148 -9.34 7.65 -1.27
C GLU A 148 -8.10 6.99 -1.91
N CYS A 149 -8.19 5.72 -2.35
CA CYS A 149 -7.06 4.97 -2.92
C CYS A 149 -7.15 4.74 -4.43
N VAL A 150 -8.34 4.88 -5.05
CA VAL A 150 -8.54 4.66 -6.49
C VAL A 150 -8.91 5.98 -7.16
N GLY A 151 -8.22 6.35 -8.24
CA GLY A 151 -8.48 7.58 -8.99
C GLY A 151 -7.36 8.61 -8.94
N ASP A 152 -7.51 9.68 -9.72
CA ASP A 152 -6.52 10.75 -9.87
C ASP A 152 -6.69 11.84 -8.81
N GLY A 153 -5.64 12.67 -8.63
CA GLY A 153 -5.72 13.87 -7.78
C GLY A 153 -5.58 13.64 -6.28
N LYS A 154 -5.02 12.50 -5.87
CA LYS A 154 -4.76 12.22 -4.45
C LYS A 154 -3.70 13.16 -3.89
N PRO A 155 -3.82 13.59 -2.62
CA PRO A 155 -2.77 14.33 -1.96
C PRO A 155 -1.53 13.43 -1.84
N SER A 156 -0.36 14.00 -2.10
CA SER A 156 0.90 13.30 -1.89
C SER A 156 1.03 12.85 -0.44
N PRO A 157 1.49 11.61 -0.18
CA PRO A 157 1.72 11.15 1.18
C PRO A 157 2.80 11.98 1.85
N LYS A 158 2.71 12.13 3.17
CA LYS A 158 3.80 12.71 3.95
C LYS A 158 4.90 11.68 4.13
N ILE A 159 6.12 12.06 3.80
CA ILE A 159 7.31 11.23 3.94
C ILE A 159 8.10 11.72 5.14
N PHE A 160 8.51 10.81 6.01
CA PHE A 160 9.45 11.03 7.09
C PHE A 160 10.75 10.31 6.73
N GLY A 161 11.90 10.93 7.09
CA GLY A 161 13.21 10.43 6.73
C GLY A 161 13.62 10.76 5.29
N THR A 162 14.53 9.99 4.76
CA THR A 162 15.15 10.23 3.44
C THR A 162 14.61 9.23 2.41
N PRO A 163 13.88 9.69 1.40
CA PRO A 163 13.40 8.82 0.32
C PRO A 163 14.56 8.12 -0.39
N LEU A 164 14.33 6.87 -0.76
CA LEU A 164 15.27 6.16 -1.61
C LEU A 164 15.34 6.86 -2.98
N LYS A 165 16.55 7.19 -3.41
CA LYS A 165 16.77 7.74 -4.77
C LYS A 165 16.71 6.58 -5.75
N HIS A 166 15.74 6.63 -6.65
CA HIS A 166 15.70 5.76 -7.82
C HIS A 166 16.50 6.46 -8.93
N ASP A 167 17.65 5.88 -9.28
CA ASP A 167 18.47 6.30 -10.43
C ASP A 167 17.83 5.85 -11.74
#